data_80739041b8f903602b35b08305dbf96f
#
_entry.id   80739041b8f903602b35b08305dbf96f
#
_cell.length_a   1.000
_cell.length_b   1.000
_cell.length_c   1.000
_cell.angle_alpha   90.00
_cell.angle_beta   90.00
_cell.angle_gamma   90.00
#
_symmetry.space_group_name_H-M   'P 1'
#
loop_
_entity.id
_entity.type
_entity.pdbx_description
1 polymer ?
#
loop_
_entity_poly.entity_id
_entity_poly.type
_entity_poly.pdbx_seq_one_letter_code
_entity_poly.pdbx_strand_id
1 'polypeptide(L)'
;MNIVRVDPRKDRLWQRLVDQASSGVFHSPSWIQVLTDTYGWEASAYVILDDRGEPCAGIPFCRITDILGERIVALPFSDYCDPLVNDAHSWRFLIDQLLPEHCPITVRCLHNRLPLADERFSLFKEAKWHGLDLRPEPDALWAAMHDSTHRAIRKSQREGLVVRLAQSEEELRAFFEMHLKVRKYKYGLLAQPYSFFQNIWRHFVEAQHGFLLLALNEEKIVAGDFFLEWKDTLYYKFNASLPGDLSHRPNDLLIWEGIQHGKKRGLKLLDFGLSDIDQEGLVRYKRKFGTEEKTISFLRHEPNGGPTPVEKEMRELLGKLTNRFTDQLVPDPVTERAGEDLYRLFT
;
A
#
# COMPACT_ATOMS: atom_id res chain seq x y z
N MET A 1 12.34 -5.38 -30.70
CA MET A 1 11.77 -4.71 -29.51
C MET A 1 12.61 -3.48 -29.19
N ASN A 2 11.99 -2.35 -28.97
CA ASN A 2 12.64 -1.13 -28.51
C ASN A 2 12.27 -0.89 -27.05
N ILE A 3 13.20 -0.40 -26.22
CA ILE A 3 12.96 -0.07 -24.83
C ILE A 3 13.31 1.39 -24.58
N VAL A 4 12.46 2.07 -23.81
CA VAL A 4 12.66 3.45 -23.42
C VAL A 4 12.54 3.60 -21.91
N ARG A 5 13.34 4.50 -21.32
CA ARG A 5 13.19 4.93 -19.93
C ARG A 5 12.36 6.20 -19.90
N VAL A 6 11.32 6.22 -19.09
CA VAL A 6 10.36 7.32 -19.00
C VAL A 6 10.11 7.74 -17.55
N ASP A 7 9.60 8.96 -17.35
CA ASP A 7 9.05 9.40 -16.08
C ASP A 7 7.59 8.92 -15.95
N PRO A 8 7.28 7.92 -15.12
CA PRO A 8 5.96 7.31 -15.07
C PRO A 8 4.86 8.23 -14.50
N ARG A 9 5.23 9.39 -13.96
CA ARG A 9 4.27 10.36 -13.41
C ARG A 9 3.55 11.16 -14.51
N LYS A 10 4.19 11.37 -15.66
CA LYS A 10 3.71 12.28 -16.71
C LYS A 10 3.86 11.78 -18.13
N ASP A 11 4.63 10.71 -18.37
CA ASP A 11 4.88 10.23 -19.73
C ASP A 11 3.67 9.46 -20.27
N ARG A 12 3.30 9.78 -21.52
CA ARG A 12 2.12 9.19 -22.18
C ARG A 12 2.28 7.71 -22.50
N LEU A 13 3.50 7.21 -22.71
CA LEU A 13 3.73 5.78 -22.93
C LEU A 13 3.39 4.98 -21.68
N TRP A 14 3.82 5.47 -20.50
CA TRP A 14 3.46 4.84 -19.24
C TRP A 14 1.95 4.89 -18.98
N GLN A 15 1.32 6.05 -19.18
CA GLN A 15 -0.13 6.18 -19.01
C GLN A 15 -0.90 5.21 -19.88
N ARG A 16 -0.57 5.12 -21.20
CA ARG A 16 -1.19 4.17 -22.11
C ARG A 16 -0.97 2.72 -21.68
N LEU A 17 0.25 2.36 -21.24
CA LEU A 17 0.55 1.02 -20.78
C LEU A 17 -0.31 0.64 -19.57
N VAL A 18 -0.37 1.49 -18.54
CA VAL A 18 -1.16 1.20 -17.34
C VAL A 18 -2.66 1.20 -17.59
N ASP A 19 -3.15 1.96 -18.56
CA ASP A 19 -4.56 1.95 -18.98
C ASP A 19 -4.95 0.63 -19.65
N GLN A 20 -4.08 0.08 -20.49
CA GLN A 20 -4.31 -1.15 -21.26
C GLN A 20 -4.05 -2.43 -20.47
N ALA A 21 -3.00 -2.42 -19.63
CA ALA A 21 -2.58 -3.59 -18.87
C ALA A 21 -3.45 -3.83 -17.61
N SER A 22 -3.35 -5.02 -17.03
CA SER A 22 -3.88 -5.32 -15.69
C SER A 22 -3.02 -4.65 -14.62
N SER A 23 -3.19 -3.34 -14.45
CA SER A 23 -2.45 -2.51 -13.51
C SER A 23 -3.26 -2.24 -12.23
N GLY A 24 -2.59 -2.17 -11.07
CA GLY A 24 -3.18 -1.74 -9.80
C GLY A 24 -2.86 -0.29 -9.47
N VAL A 25 -3.41 0.22 -8.36
CA VAL A 25 -3.22 1.61 -7.89
C VAL A 25 -1.74 1.97 -7.75
N PHE A 26 -0.90 1.01 -7.41
CA PHE A 26 0.54 1.23 -7.23
C PHE A 26 1.28 1.53 -8.54
N HIS A 27 0.71 1.21 -9.71
CA HIS A 27 1.24 1.60 -11.02
C HIS A 27 0.77 3.00 -11.45
N SER A 28 -0.22 3.57 -10.75
CA SER A 28 -0.82 4.83 -11.16
C SER A 28 0.17 5.99 -11.05
N PRO A 29 0.12 6.95 -11.97
CA PRO A 29 0.90 8.19 -11.86
C PRO A 29 0.68 8.91 -10.53
N SER A 30 -0.56 8.91 -10.01
CA SER A 30 -0.92 9.52 -8.73
C SER A 30 -0.19 8.88 -7.54
N TRP A 31 -0.11 7.54 -7.47
CA TRP A 31 0.64 6.87 -6.40
C TRP A 31 2.14 7.17 -6.48
N ILE A 32 2.70 7.12 -7.69
CA ILE A 32 4.11 7.44 -7.92
C ILE A 32 4.40 8.90 -7.53
N GLN A 33 3.47 9.82 -7.83
CA GLN A 33 3.58 11.22 -7.42
C GLN A 33 3.56 11.36 -5.89
N VAL A 34 2.67 10.64 -5.18
CA VAL A 34 2.67 10.61 -3.70
C VAL A 34 4.04 10.22 -3.15
N LEU A 35 4.66 9.18 -3.69
CA LEU A 35 5.98 8.71 -3.25
C LEU A 35 7.08 9.75 -3.51
N THR A 36 7.10 10.34 -4.70
CA THR A 36 8.12 11.32 -5.08
C THR A 36 7.96 12.64 -4.33
N ASP A 37 6.73 13.13 -4.15
CA ASP A 37 6.47 14.37 -3.41
C ASP A 37 6.79 14.22 -1.91
N THR A 38 6.62 13.01 -1.37
CA THR A 38 6.88 12.75 0.05
C THR A 38 8.36 12.53 0.35
N TYR A 39 9.02 11.70 -0.46
CA TYR A 39 10.36 11.20 -0.12
C TYR A 39 11.46 11.75 -1.01
N GLY A 40 11.12 12.47 -2.09
CA GLY A 40 12.07 13.04 -3.04
C GLY A 40 12.83 12.00 -3.87
N TRP A 41 12.31 10.76 -3.98
CA TRP A 41 12.98 9.72 -4.76
C TRP A 41 12.82 9.92 -6.26
N GLU A 42 13.84 9.51 -7.02
CA GLU A 42 13.76 9.44 -8.46
C GLU A 42 12.90 8.26 -8.88
N ALA A 43 11.74 8.54 -9.49
CA ALA A 43 10.90 7.51 -10.08
C ALA A 43 11.14 7.42 -11.59
N SER A 44 11.26 6.20 -12.08
CA SER A 44 11.43 5.89 -13.51
C SER A 44 10.62 4.65 -13.87
N ALA A 45 10.35 4.46 -15.15
CA ALA A 45 9.88 3.20 -15.68
C ALA A 45 10.64 2.82 -16.95
N TYR A 46 10.91 1.54 -17.14
CA TYR A 46 11.25 1.02 -18.45
C TYR A 46 9.99 0.54 -19.15
N VAL A 47 9.84 0.93 -20.41
CA VAL A 47 8.69 0.57 -21.25
C VAL A 47 9.21 -0.07 -22.54
N ILE A 48 8.72 -1.27 -22.86
CA ILE A 48 8.95 -1.93 -24.13
C ILE A 48 7.90 -1.47 -25.14
N LEU A 49 8.38 -1.13 -26.32
CA LEU A 49 7.54 -0.75 -27.44
C LEU A 49 7.48 -1.90 -28.45
N ASP A 50 6.31 -2.12 -29.02
CA ASP A 50 6.10 -3.03 -30.16
C ASP A 50 6.62 -2.40 -31.45
N ASP A 51 6.48 -3.12 -32.57
CA ASP A 51 6.94 -2.67 -33.91
C ASP A 51 6.18 -1.44 -34.44
N ARG A 52 5.06 -1.10 -33.81
CA ARG A 52 4.24 0.10 -34.15
C ARG A 52 4.57 1.28 -33.23
N GLY A 53 5.47 1.09 -32.27
CA GLY A 53 5.83 2.11 -31.27
C GLY A 53 4.83 2.20 -30.11
N GLU A 54 3.91 1.21 -29.97
CA GLU A 54 2.95 1.18 -28.86
C GLU A 54 3.55 0.47 -27.63
N PRO A 55 3.26 0.94 -26.39
CA PRO A 55 3.75 0.33 -25.18
C PRO A 55 3.07 -1.02 -24.93
N CYS A 56 3.85 -2.09 -24.76
CA CYS A 56 3.34 -3.45 -24.59
C CYS A 56 3.80 -4.14 -23.28
N ALA A 57 4.85 -3.64 -22.64
CA ALA A 57 5.32 -4.13 -21.35
C ALA A 57 6.08 -3.03 -20.60
N GLY A 58 6.24 -3.18 -19.26
CA GLY A 58 7.00 -2.21 -18.48
C GLY A 58 7.12 -2.56 -17.01
N ILE A 59 8.05 -1.86 -16.35
CA ILE A 59 8.26 -1.93 -14.90
C ILE A 59 8.57 -0.55 -14.35
N PRO A 60 7.81 -0.05 -13.33
CA PRO A 60 8.11 1.18 -12.65
C PRO A 60 9.03 0.90 -11.46
N PHE A 61 9.90 1.84 -11.14
CA PHE A 61 10.81 1.70 -10.01
C PHE A 61 11.23 3.06 -9.43
N CYS A 62 11.64 3.04 -8.17
CA CYS A 62 12.38 4.13 -7.56
C CYS A 62 13.84 3.72 -7.36
N ARG A 63 14.76 4.62 -7.73
CA ARG A 63 16.16 4.55 -7.32
C ARG A 63 16.29 5.26 -5.98
N ILE A 64 16.88 4.59 -5.00
CA ILE A 64 17.04 5.10 -3.65
C ILE A 64 18.50 5.06 -3.29
N THR A 65 19.04 6.22 -2.89
CA THR A 65 20.39 6.36 -2.37
C THR A 65 20.31 7.03 -1.01
N ASP A 66 20.73 6.32 0.03
CA ASP A 66 20.73 6.82 1.41
C ASP A 66 21.82 6.12 2.24
N ILE A 67 21.74 6.25 3.57
CA ILE A 67 22.72 5.65 4.50
C ILE A 67 22.77 4.12 4.45
N LEU A 68 21.77 3.44 3.87
CA LEU A 68 21.73 1.99 3.66
C LEU A 68 22.36 1.60 2.32
N GLY A 69 22.84 2.55 1.53
CA GLY A 69 23.40 2.34 0.21
C GLY A 69 22.41 2.61 -0.92
N GLU A 70 22.83 2.23 -2.12
CA GLU A 70 22.03 2.37 -3.33
C GLU A 70 21.22 1.11 -3.60
N ARG A 71 19.95 1.26 -3.99
CA ARG A 71 19.03 0.17 -4.33
C ARG A 71 17.92 0.61 -5.26
N ILE A 72 17.37 -0.33 -5.99
CA ILE A 72 16.19 -0.16 -6.83
C ILE A 72 15.02 -0.93 -6.19
N VAL A 73 13.88 -0.28 -6.07
CA VAL A 73 12.66 -0.90 -5.55
C VAL A 73 11.52 -0.65 -6.54
N ALA A 74 10.84 -1.71 -6.94
CA ALA A 74 9.63 -1.60 -7.73
C ALA A 74 8.53 -0.99 -6.85
N LEU A 75 8.54 0.32 -6.74
CA LEU A 75 7.71 1.24 -5.96
C LEU A 75 7.65 0.92 -4.46
N PRO A 76 8.45 1.62 -3.65
CA PRO A 76 8.46 1.52 -2.19
C PRO A 76 7.07 1.74 -1.60
N PHE A 77 6.81 1.16 -0.41
CA PHE A 77 5.54 1.30 0.34
C PHE A 77 4.27 0.89 -0.41
N SER A 78 4.43 0.25 -1.57
CA SER A 78 3.37 -0.45 -2.29
C SER A 78 3.21 -1.84 -1.71
N ASP A 79 1.98 -2.32 -1.56
CA ASP A 79 1.74 -3.68 -1.04
C ASP A 79 2.29 -4.72 -2.01
N TYR A 80 2.10 -4.47 -3.30
CA TYR A 80 2.69 -5.19 -4.44
C TYR A 80 2.81 -4.24 -5.63
N CYS A 81 3.69 -4.55 -6.56
CA CYS A 81 3.80 -3.85 -7.84
C CYS A 81 4.35 -4.83 -8.86
N ASP A 82 3.45 -5.58 -9.48
CA ASP A 82 3.80 -6.56 -10.50
C ASP A 82 4.44 -5.89 -11.72
N PRO A 83 5.46 -6.48 -12.36
CA PRO A 83 5.86 -6.01 -13.67
C PRO A 83 4.70 -6.21 -14.66
N LEU A 84 4.46 -5.22 -15.51
CA LEU A 84 3.44 -5.27 -16.56
C LEU A 84 4.01 -6.00 -17.76
N VAL A 85 4.10 -7.33 -17.68
CA VAL A 85 4.65 -8.22 -18.72
C VAL A 85 3.77 -9.46 -18.88
N ASN A 86 3.71 -10.00 -20.10
CA ASN A 86 2.91 -11.17 -20.43
C ASN A 86 3.76 -12.42 -20.69
N ASP A 87 5.08 -12.29 -20.82
CA ASP A 87 6.00 -13.39 -21.15
C ASP A 87 7.38 -13.20 -20.51
N ALA A 88 8.11 -14.32 -20.38
CA ALA A 88 9.44 -14.35 -19.75
C ALA A 88 10.51 -13.58 -20.55
N HIS A 89 10.35 -13.43 -21.87
CA HIS A 89 11.30 -12.68 -22.69
C HIS A 89 11.21 -11.18 -22.39
N SER A 90 9.99 -10.63 -22.35
CA SER A 90 9.73 -9.23 -21.97
C SER A 90 10.22 -8.95 -20.53
N TRP A 91 9.99 -9.88 -19.59
CA TRP A 91 10.51 -9.76 -18.22
C TRP A 91 12.03 -9.66 -18.21
N ARG A 92 12.72 -10.62 -18.84
CA ARG A 92 14.19 -10.64 -18.90
C ARG A 92 14.74 -9.37 -19.53
N PHE A 93 14.15 -8.93 -20.64
CA PHE A 93 14.59 -7.75 -21.37
C PHE A 93 14.47 -6.46 -20.53
N LEU A 94 13.43 -6.33 -19.68
CA LEU A 94 13.29 -5.23 -18.71
C LEU A 94 14.35 -5.29 -17.62
N ILE A 95 14.55 -6.46 -17.02
CA ILE A 95 15.51 -6.63 -15.92
C ILE A 95 16.95 -6.45 -16.40
N ASP A 96 17.27 -6.84 -17.62
CA ASP A 96 18.59 -6.62 -18.23
C ASP A 96 18.96 -5.13 -18.34
N GLN A 97 17.97 -4.22 -18.24
CA GLN A 97 18.23 -2.78 -18.15
C GLN A 97 18.56 -2.32 -16.72
N LEU A 98 18.14 -3.06 -15.70
CA LEU A 98 18.36 -2.72 -14.29
C LEU A 98 19.60 -3.36 -13.71
N LEU A 99 19.98 -4.56 -14.16
CA LEU A 99 21.15 -5.27 -13.63
C LEU A 99 22.49 -4.52 -13.75
N PRO A 100 22.75 -3.72 -14.83
CA PRO A 100 23.98 -2.95 -14.94
C PRO A 100 24.16 -1.85 -13.88
N GLU A 101 23.12 -1.53 -13.12
CA GLU A 101 23.20 -0.59 -11.99
C GLU A 101 24.01 -1.17 -10.81
N HIS A 102 24.29 -2.47 -10.79
CA HIS A 102 25.07 -3.16 -9.76
C HIS A 102 24.62 -2.91 -8.32
N CYS A 103 23.32 -2.68 -8.10
CA CYS A 103 22.72 -2.50 -6.80
C CYS A 103 21.59 -3.52 -6.56
N PRO A 104 21.16 -3.75 -5.30
CA PRO A 104 20.03 -4.62 -5.02
C PRO A 104 18.74 -4.15 -5.70
N ILE A 105 17.97 -5.10 -6.26
CA ILE A 105 16.69 -4.82 -6.91
C ILE A 105 15.60 -5.60 -6.18
N THR A 106 14.56 -4.92 -5.69
CA THR A 106 13.43 -5.54 -5.01
C THR A 106 12.15 -5.41 -5.84
N VAL A 107 11.46 -6.55 -6.02
CA VAL A 107 10.15 -6.64 -6.69
C VAL A 107 9.16 -7.34 -5.78
N ARG A 108 7.89 -6.90 -5.78
CA ARG A 108 6.79 -7.49 -5.00
C ARG A 108 5.69 -7.92 -5.95
N CYS A 109 5.45 -9.23 -6.05
CA CYS A 109 4.56 -9.83 -7.04
C CYS A 109 3.35 -10.48 -6.38
N LEU A 110 2.16 -10.19 -6.90
CA LEU A 110 0.90 -10.81 -6.51
C LEU A 110 0.29 -11.62 -7.66
N HIS A 111 0.15 -11.01 -8.82
CA HIS A 111 -0.56 -11.58 -9.97
C HIS A 111 0.40 -12.15 -11.01
N ASN A 112 1.57 -11.55 -11.18
CA ASN A 112 2.55 -11.97 -12.17
C ASN A 112 3.61 -12.88 -11.53
N ARG A 113 3.68 -14.12 -11.97
CA ARG A 113 4.60 -15.13 -11.44
C ARG A 113 5.90 -15.28 -12.23
N LEU A 114 6.09 -14.54 -13.32
CA LEU A 114 7.29 -14.61 -14.14
C LEU A 114 8.57 -14.27 -13.37
N PRO A 115 8.58 -13.25 -12.47
CA PRO A 115 9.75 -12.96 -11.66
C PRO A 115 10.16 -14.09 -10.70
N LEU A 116 9.21 -14.93 -10.24
CA LEU A 116 9.52 -16.06 -9.35
C LEU A 116 10.29 -17.19 -10.08
N ALA A 117 10.19 -17.27 -11.40
CA ALA A 117 10.90 -18.24 -12.22
C ALA A 117 12.28 -17.75 -12.69
N ASP A 118 12.69 -16.54 -12.32
CA ASP A 118 13.98 -15.96 -12.68
C ASP A 118 15.02 -16.25 -11.61
N GLU A 119 15.98 -17.11 -11.92
CA GLU A 119 17.05 -17.55 -11.00
C GLU A 119 17.94 -16.40 -10.49
N ARG A 120 17.90 -15.22 -11.12
CA ARG A 120 18.61 -14.02 -10.68
C ARG A 120 18.00 -13.37 -9.45
N PHE A 121 16.78 -13.77 -9.10
CA PHE A 121 16.04 -13.29 -7.93
C PHE A 121 15.85 -14.39 -6.90
N SER A 122 15.98 -14.05 -5.64
CA SER A 122 15.66 -14.93 -4.52
C SER A 122 14.39 -14.47 -3.82
N LEU A 123 13.54 -15.42 -3.44
CA LEU A 123 12.39 -15.17 -2.56
C LEU A 123 12.92 -14.96 -1.13
N PHE A 124 12.62 -13.80 -0.52
CA PHE A 124 13.09 -13.51 0.84
C PHE A 124 11.96 -13.28 1.84
N LYS A 125 10.74 -13.02 1.35
CA LYS A 125 9.54 -12.84 2.20
C LYS A 125 8.29 -13.18 1.43
N GLU A 126 7.27 -13.66 2.14
CA GLU A 126 5.90 -13.80 1.64
C GLU A 126 4.93 -13.08 2.58
N ALA A 127 3.81 -12.62 2.03
CA ALA A 127 2.70 -12.01 2.76
C ALA A 127 1.37 -12.47 2.16
N LYS A 128 0.28 -12.29 2.91
CA LYS A 128 -1.08 -12.58 2.46
C LYS A 128 -1.71 -11.34 1.85
N TRP A 129 -2.40 -11.54 0.76
CA TRP A 129 -3.32 -10.59 0.16
C TRP A 129 -4.75 -11.09 0.31
N HIS A 130 -5.70 -10.18 0.47
CA HIS A 130 -7.11 -10.50 0.53
C HIS A 130 -7.89 -9.59 -0.40
N GLY A 131 -8.83 -10.16 -1.17
CA GLY A 131 -9.72 -9.41 -2.05
C GLY A 131 -11.17 -9.86 -1.89
N LEU A 132 -12.10 -8.95 -1.98
CA LEU A 132 -13.54 -9.21 -1.97
C LEU A 132 -14.15 -8.82 -3.32
N ASP A 133 -14.78 -9.77 -4.00
CA ASP A 133 -15.56 -9.49 -5.20
C ASP A 133 -16.78 -8.64 -4.84
N LEU A 134 -16.85 -7.44 -5.38
CA LEU A 134 -17.96 -6.50 -5.17
C LEU A 134 -19.11 -6.64 -6.21
N ARG A 135 -18.99 -7.53 -7.19
CA ARG A 135 -20.04 -7.71 -8.22
C ARG A 135 -21.37 -8.23 -7.65
N PRO A 136 -21.40 -9.16 -6.67
CA PRO A 136 -22.65 -9.60 -6.05
C PRO A 136 -23.45 -8.45 -5.43
N GLU A 137 -24.78 -8.63 -5.35
CA GLU A 137 -25.65 -7.64 -4.71
C GLU A 137 -25.35 -7.47 -3.22
N PRO A 138 -25.68 -6.30 -2.61
CA PRO A 138 -25.36 -6.01 -1.21
C PRO A 138 -25.82 -7.07 -0.22
N ASP A 139 -27.00 -7.64 -0.42
CA ASP A 139 -27.53 -8.71 0.44
C ASP A 139 -26.70 -9.99 0.36
N ALA A 140 -26.19 -10.33 -0.84
CA ALA A 140 -25.31 -11.48 -1.02
C ALA A 140 -23.93 -11.24 -0.40
N LEU A 141 -23.37 -10.05 -0.54
CA LEU A 141 -22.13 -9.63 0.14
C LEU A 141 -22.28 -9.68 1.65
N TRP A 142 -23.40 -9.16 2.16
CA TRP A 142 -23.74 -9.26 3.59
C TRP A 142 -23.80 -10.71 4.03
N ALA A 143 -24.57 -11.56 3.34
CA ALA A 143 -24.74 -12.98 3.70
C ALA A 143 -23.44 -13.78 3.69
N ALA A 144 -22.46 -13.41 2.84
CA ALA A 144 -21.16 -14.06 2.76
C ALA A 144 -20.22 -13.74 3.94
N MET A 145 -20.51 -12.68 4.72
CA MET A 145 -19.70 -12.32 5.87
C MET A 145 -19.92 -13.29 7.03
N HIS A 146 -18.87 -13.42 7.86
CA HIS A 146 -18.98 -14.21 9.10
C HIS A 146 -19.96 -13.55 10.09
N ASP A 147 -20.72 -14.37 10.85
CA ASP A 147 -21.70 -13.90 11.85
C ASP A 147 -21.16 -12.90 12.88
N SER A 148 -19.88 -13.02 13.24
CA SER A 148 -19.26 -12.06 14.17
C SER A 148 -19.16 -10.66 13.57
N THR A 149 -19.01 -10.54 12.23
CA THR A 149 -19.00 -9.27 11.51
C THR A 149 -20.38 -8.62 11.51
N HIS A 150 -21.43 -9.42 11.23
CA HIS A 150 -22.83 -8.95 11.34
C HIS A 150 -23.13 -8.39 12.74
N ARG A 151 -22.75 -9.15 13.79
CA ARG A 151 -22.95 -8.71 15.18
C ARG A 151 -22.20 -7.43 15.50
N ALA A 152 -20.95 -7.30 15.01
CA ALA A 152 -20.13 -6.12 15.22
C ALA A 152 -20.75 -4.87 14.56
N ILE A 153 -21.13 -4.97 13.28
CA ILE A 153 -21.77 -3.88 12.52
C ILE A 153 -23.10 -3.46 13.18
N ARG A 154 -23.98 -4.43 13.50
CA ARG A 154 -25.25 -4.12 14.18
C ARG A 154 -25.04 -3.52 15.57
N LYS A 155 -23.96 -3.90 16.27
CA LYS A 155 -23.60 -3.29 17.55
C LYS A 155 -23.24 -1.82 17.35
N SER A 156 -22.33 -1.51 16.43
CA SER A 156 -21.92 -0.15 16.11
C SER A 156 -23.12 0.75 15.79
N GLN A 157 -24.03 0.26 14.94
CA GLN A 157 -25.24 0.99 14.55
C GLN A 157 -26.19 1.24 15.74
N ARG A 158 -26.42 0.23 16.60
CA ARG A 158 -27.24 0.40 17.80
C ARG A 158 -26.65 1.35 18.83
N GLU A 159 -25.33 1.44 18.88
CA GLU A 159 -24.60 2.37 19.76
C GLU A 159 -24.49 3.79 19.16
N GLY A 160 -25.13 4.02 18.02
CA GLY A 160 -25.26 5.34 17.41
C GLY A 160 -24.05 5.85 16.67
N LEU A 161 -23.08 4.96 16.28
CA LEU A 161 -21.94 5.39 15.46
C LEU A 161 -22.43 5.85 14.09
N VAL A 162 -21.95 7.02 13.68
CA VAL A 162 -22.19 7.60 12.37
C VAL A 162 -20.93 7.50 11.52
N VAL A 163 -21.08 7.11 10.25
CA VAL A 163 -19.98 7.10 9.29
C VAL A 163 -20.22 8.16 8.22
N ARG A 164 -19.20 8.95 7.94
CA ARG A 164 -19.21 9.94 6.86
C ARG A 164 -17.84 10.11 6.20
N LEU A 165 -17.85 10.77 5.05
CA LEU A 165 -16.60 11.19 4.40
C LEU A 165 -15.94 12.32 5.18
N ALA A 166 -14.62 12.29 5.26
CA ALA A 166 -13.83 13.43 5.70
C ALA A 166 -13.92 14.56 4.66
N GLN A 167 -13.96 15.81 5.16
CA GLN A 167 -14.20 17.00 4.34
C GLN A 167 -13.07 18.02 4.41
N SER A 168 -12.10 17.84 5.31
CA SER A 168 -11.05 18.84 5.52
C SER A 168 -9.69 18.22 5.89
N GLU A 169 -8.63 19.01 5.76
CA GLU A 169 -7.30 18.62 6.22
C GLU A 169 -7.20 18.51 7.75
N GLU A 170 -8.02 19.19 8.52
CA GLU A 170 -8.09 19.04 9.98
C GLU A 170 -8.59 17.62 10.34
N GLU A 171 -9.53 17.08 9.58
CA GLU A 171 -10.01 15.71 9.76
C GLU A 171 -9.00 14.68 9.30
N LEU A 172 -8.24 14.97 8.25
CA LEU A 172 -7.07 14.18 7.86
C LEU A 172 -6.01 14.18 8.96
N ARG A 173 -5.75 15.34 9.60
CA ARG A 173 -4.83 15.44 10.73
C ARG A 173 -5.30 14.60 11.91
N ALA A 174 -6.59 14.65 12.25
CA ALA A 174 -7.17 13.82 13.31
C ALA A 174 -7.01 12.31 13.01
N PHE A 175 -7.23 11.90 11.77
CA PHE A 175 -6.95 10.53 11.33
C PHE A 175 -5.46 10.16 11.50
N PHE A 176 -4.55 11.03 11.06
CA PHE A 176 -3.12 10.80 11.18
C PHE A 176 -2.67 10.66 12.65
N GLU A 177 -3.20 11.46 13.56
CA GLU A 177 -2.87 11.34 14.99
C GLU A 177 -3.33 10.00 15.58
N MET A 178 -4.49 9.49 15.15
CA MET A 178 -4.92 8.13 15.51
C MET A 178 -3.95 7.09 14.91
N HIS A 179 -3.57 7.25 13.64
CA HIS A 179 -2.62 6.36 12.97
C HIS A 179 -1.25 6.33 13.68
N LEU A 180 -0.71 7.50 14.03
CA LEU A 180 0.53 7.63 14.80
C LEU A 180 0.44 6.84 16.11
N LYS A 181 -0.65 7.01 16.87
CA LYS A 181 -0.86 6.29 18.14
C LYS A 181 -0.97 4.78 17.94
N VAL A 182 -1.67 4.32 16.92
CA VAL A 182 -1.77 2.87 16.59
C VAL A 182 -0.39 2.32 16.23
N ARG A 183 0.37 3.03 15.39
CA ARG A 183 1.73 2.61 15.00
C ARG A 183 2.64 2.50 16.23
N LYS A 184 2.66 3.51 17.07
CA LYS A 184 3.50 3.59 18.25
C LYS A 184 3.10 2.59 19.32
N TYR A 185 1.87 2.70 19.84
CA TYR A 185 1.47 2.01 21.08
C TYR A 185 1.04 0.56 20.87
N LYS A 186 0.56 0.21 19.67
CA LYS A 186 0.15 -1.16 19.37
C LYS A 186 1.25 -1.98 18.70
N TYR A 187 2.00 -1.35 17.79
CA TYR A 187 2.96 -2.07 16.95
C TYR A 187 4.43 -1.76 17.27
N GLY A 188 4.74 -0.73 18.06
CA GLY A 188 6.12 -0.30 18.32
C GLY A 188 6.84 0.15 17.04
N LEU A 189 6.12 0.75 16.10
CA LEU A 189 6.62 1.16 14.79
C LEU A 189 6.45 2.66 14.59
N LEU A 190 7.38 3.27 13.85
CA LEU A 190 7.21 4.65 13.39
C LEU A 190 6.04 4.74 12.39
N ALA A 191 5.35 5.87 12.38
CA ALA A 191 4.37 6.20 11.35
C ALA A 191 5.07 6.80 10.13
N GLN A 192 4.42 6.70 8.96
CA GLN A 192 4.75 7.50 7.79
C GLN A 192 4.68 8.99 8.16
N PRO A 193 5.44 9.87 7.49
CA PRO A 193 5.34 11.30 7.71
C PRO A 193 3.92 11.83 7.41
N TYR A 194 3.47 12.87 8.10
CA TYR A 194 2.16 13.45 7.82
C TYR A 194 2.03 13.92 6.37
N SER A 195 3.11 14.45 5.78
CA SER A 195 3.17 14.84 4.38
C SER A 195 2.81 13.71 3.40
N PHE A 196 3.05 12.44 3.76
CA PHE A 196 2.63 11.32 2.95
C PHE A 196 1.09 11.24 2.86
N PHE A 197 0.39 11.43 3.95
CA PHE A 197 -1.08 11.44 3.98
C PHE A 197 -1.66 12.69 3.30
N GLN A 198 -1.00 13.86 3.44
CA GLN A 198 -1.37 15.08 2.69
C GLN A 198 -1.21 14.88 1.18
N ASN A 199 -0.15 14.21 0.73
CA ASN A 199 0.04 13.91 -0.68
C ASN A 199 -0.98 12.88 -1.19
N ILE A 200 -1.36 11.87 -0.38
CA ILE A 200 -2.48 10.99 -0.73
C ILE A 200 -3.80 11.79 -0.83
N TRP A 201 -4.06 12.67 0.11
CA TRP A 201 -5.25 13.52 0.08
C TRP A 201 -5.30 14.35 -1.22
N ARG A 202 -4.23 15.04 -1.55
CA ARG A 202 -4.11 15.86 -2.76
C ARG A 202 -4.29 15.05 -4.05
N HIS A 203 -3.55 13.94 -4.18
CA HIS A 203 -3.49 13.19 -5.45
C HIS A 203 -4.62 12.17 -5.63
N PHE A 204 -5.37 11.85 -4.58
CA PHE A 204 -6.48 10.90 -4.66
C PHE A 204 -7.80 11.49 -4.22
N VAL A 205 -7.89 12.10 -3.01
CA VAL A 205 -9.19 12.58 -2.49
C VAL A 205 -9.67 13.81 -3.25
N GLU A 206 -8.84 14.83 -3.38
CA GLU A 206 -9.17 16.04 -4.15
C GLU A 206 -9.37 15.72 -5.64
N ALA A 207 -8.64 14.72 -6.17
CA ALA A 207 -8.81 14.21 -7.54
C ALA A 207 -10.02 13.27 -7.70
N GLN A 208 -10.80 13.00 -6.64
CA GLN A 208 -11.96 12.10 -6.65
C GLN A 208 -11.66 10.63 -6.99
N HIS A 209 -10.44 10.19 -6.76
CA HIS A 209 -9.96 8.82 -6.91
C HIS A 209 -9.62 8.15 -5.56
N GLY A 210 -10.19 8.66 -4.47
CA GLY A 210 -10.07 8.12 -3.14
C GLY A 210 -10.92 8.89 -2.15
N PHE A 211 -11.02 8.35 -0.94
CA PHE A 211 -11.78 8.98 0.14
C PHE A 211 -11.31 8.47 1.50
N LEU A 212 -11.54 9.26 2.52
CA LEU A 212 -11.36 8.91 3.93
C LEU A 212 -12.74 8.81 4.58
N LEU A 213 -13.14 7.61 5.04
CA LEU A 213 -14.31 7.40 5.88
C LEU A 213 -13.92 7.61 7.34
N LEU A 214 -14.74 8.35 8.07
CA LEU A 214 -14.60 8.58 9.51
C LEU A 214 -15.82 8.02 10.24
N ALA A 215 -15.55 7.24 11.30
CA ALA A 215 -16.57 6.82 12.24
C ALA A 215 -16.57 7.80 13.43
N LEU A 216 -17.74 8.30 13.76
CA LEU A 216 -17.97 9.22 14.86
C LEU A 216 -18.85 8.57 15.93
N ASN A 217 -18.46 8.77 17.18
CA ASN A 217 -19.32 8.55 18.34
C ASN A 217 -19.73 9.93 18.84
N GLU A 218 -21.02 10.28 18.66
CA GLU A 218 -21.48 11.66 18.76
C GLU A 218 -20.69 12.55 17.78
N GLU A 219 -19.97 13.55 18.25
CA GLU A 219 -19.14 14.45 17.43
C GLU A 219 -17.65 14.03 17.40
N LYS A 220 -17.24 13.06 18.22
CA LYS A 220 -15.85 12.62 18.33
C LYS A 220 -15.50 11.62 17.24
N ILE A 221 -14.45 11.89 16.46
CA ILE A 221 -13.85 10.92 15.53
C ILE A 221 -13.20 9.83 16.35
N VAL A 222 -13.62 8.56 16.16
CA VAL A 222 -13.14 7.40 16.90
C VAL A 222 -12.37 6.39 16.04
N ALA A 223 -12.59 6.42 14.72
CA ALA A 223 -11.85 5.62 13.75
C ALA A 223 -11.93 6.22 12.36
N GLY A 224 -11.05 5.76 11.47
CA GLY A 224 -11.08 6.13 10.06
C GLY A 224 -10.43 5.08 9.17
N ASP A 225 -10.93 4.98 7.94
CA ASP A 225 -10.44 4.09 6.89
C ASP A 225 -10.16 4.89 5.62
N PHE A 226 -8.93 4.79 5.12
CA PHE A 226 -8.51 5.46 3.89
C PHE A 226 -8.61 4.49 2.71
N PHE A 227 -9.40 4.88 1.71
CA PHE A 227 -9.61 4.12 0.48
C PHE A 227 -9.05 4.87 -0.73
N LEU A 228 -8.45 4.12 -1.66
CA LEU A 228 -7.99 4.61 -2.96
C LEU A 228 -8.75 3.88 -4.06
N GLU A 229 -8.94 4.52 -5.20
CA GLU A 229 -9.62 3.94 -6.35
C GLU A 229 -8.68 3.92 -7.56
N TRP A 230 -8.64 2.79 -8.24
CA TRP A 230 -7.98 2.65 -9.53
C TRP A 230 -8.73 1.69 -10.42
N LYS A 231 -9.13 2.17 -11.59
CA LYS A 231 -9.99 1.42 -12.51
C LYS A 231 -11.26 0.93 -11.81
N ASP A 232 -11.47 -0.35 -11.73
CA ASP A 232 -12.64 -0.98 -11.11
C ASP A 232 -12.36 -1.56 -9.71
N THR A 233 -11.23 -1.17 -9.10
CA THR A 233 -10.80 -1.67 -7.79
C THR A 233 -10.76 -0.56 -6.74
N LEU A 234 -11.35 -0.85 -5.58
CA LEU A 234 -11.24 -0.09 -4.34
C LEU A 234 -10.12 -0.69 -3.48
N TYR A 235 -9.20 0.13 -3.02
CA TYR A 235 -8.07 -0.30 -2.17
C TYR A 235 -8.26 0.21 -0.75
N TYR A 236 -8.42 -0.70 0.20
CA TYR A 236 -8.39 -0.41 1.63
C TYR A 236 -6.93 -0.22 2.07
N LYS A 237 -6.50 1.03 2.20
CA LYS A 237 -5.06 1.31 2.33
C LYS A 237 -4.59 1.56 3.76
N PHE A 238 -5.32 2.33 4.53
CA PHE A 238 -4.96 2.63 5.92
C PHE A 238 -6.18 2.60 6.82
N ASN A 239 -5.95 2.11 8.05
CA ASN A 239 -6.92 2.12 9.12
C ASN A 239 -6.29 2.72 10.37
N ALA A 240 -7.07 3.50 11.09
CA ALA A 240 -6.72 3.93 12.43
C ALA A 240 -7.97 3.95 13.32
N SER A 241 -7.81 3.60 14.59
CA SER A 241 -8.90 3.65 15.57
C SER A 241 -8.38 3.88 16.97
N LEU A 242 -9.11 4.63 17.77
CA LEU A 242 -8.78 4.87 19.17
C LEU A 242 -8.97 3.60 20.01
N PRO A 243 -7.98 3.18 20.80
CA PRO A 243 -8.07 1.96 21.59
C PRO A 243 -9.26 1.94 22.56
N GLY A 244 -9.60 3.08 23.16
CA GLY A 244 -10.74 3.22 24.08
C GLY A 244 -12.11 3.02 23.43
N ASP A 245 -12.22 3.21 22.11
CA ASP A 245 -13.49 3.14 21.38
C ASP A 245 -13.66 1.83 20.59
N LEU A 246 -12.69 0.91 20.65
CA LEU A 246 -12.74 -0.39 19.95
C LEU A 246 -13.93 -1.28 20.38
N SER A 247 -14.45 -1.08 21.60
CA SER A 247 -15.63 -1.79 22.10
C SER A 247 -16.86 -1.50 21.25
N HIS A 248 -16.98 -0.33 20.63
CA HIS A 248 -18.06 0.09 19.73
C HIS A 248 -17.95 -0.51 18.32
N ARG A 249 -16.87 -1.26 18.00
CA ARG A 249 -16.66 -1.94 16.72
C ARG A 249 -16.62 -1.02 15.49
N PRO A 250 -16.01 0.15 15.52
CA PRO A 250 -16.06 1.11 14.41
C PRO A 250 -15.43 0.54 13.12
N ASN A 251 -14.39 -0.28 13.22
CA ASN A 251 -13.68 -0.78 12.04
C ASN A 251 -14.54 -1.72 11.18
N ASP A 252 -15.36 -2.59 11.79
CA ASP A 252 -16.25 -3.48 11.03
C ASP A 252 -17.33 -2.65 10.29
N LEU A 253 -17.83 -1.56 10.91
CA LEU A 253 -18.79 -0.65 10.29
C LEU A 253 -18.15 0.14 9.14
N LEU A 254 -16.94 0.69 9.32
CA LEU A 254 -16.21 1.44 8.28
C LEU A 254 -15.95 0.59 7.03
N ILE A 255 -15.52 -0.66 7.19
CA ILE A 255 -15.32 -1.55 6.04
C ILE A 255 -16.65 -1.83 5.33
N TRP A 256 -17.74 -2.06 6.07
CA TRP A 256 -19.05 -2.26 5.47
C TRP A 256 -19.52 -1.04 4.67
N GLU A 257 -19.36 0.16 5.22
CA GLU A 257 -19.66 1.41 4.51
C GLU A 257 -18.75 1.62 3.29
N GLY A 258 -17.46 1.24 3.38
CA GLY A 258 -16.54 1.21 2.25
C GLY A 258 -17.01 0.26 1.13
N ILE A 259 -17.46 -0.95 1.48
CA ILE A 259 -18.05 -1.91 0.53
C ILE A 259 -19.27 -1.29 -0.18
N GLN A 260 -20.20 -0.70 0.59
CA GLN A 260 -21.39 -0.06 0.03
C GLN A 260 -21.01 1.13 -0.88
N HIS A 261 -20.02 1.92 -0.48
CA HIS A 261 -19.52 3.03 -1.28
C HIS A 261 -18.92 2.54 -2.60
N GLY A 262 -18.06 1.51 -2.56
CA GLY A 262 -17.49 0.88 -3.77
C GLY A 262 -18.56 0.33 -4.70
N LYS A 263 -19.60 -0.32 -4.18
CA LYS A 263 -20.76 -0.78 -4.95
C LYS A 263 -21.49 0.37 -5.66
N LYS A 264 -21.80 1.46 -4.94
CA LYS A 264 -22.48 2.65 -5.49
C LYS A 264 -21.68 3.29 -6.63
N ARG A 265 -20.33 3.18 -6.60
CA ARG A 265 -19.44 3.67 -7.65
C ARG A 265 -19.20 2.67 -8.77
N GLY A 266 -19.79 1.48 -8.72
CA GLY A 266 -19.67 0.44 -9.75
C GLY A 266 -18.33 -0.31 -9.74
N LEU A 267 -17.56 -0.22 -8.64
CA LEU A 267 -16.30 -0.94 -8.48
C LEU A 267 -16.56 -2.44 -8.33
N LYS A 268 -15.62 -3.27 -8.80
CA LYS A 268 -15.79 -4.71 -8.89
C LYS A 268 -15.00 -5.50 -7.85
N LEU A 269 -13.96 -4.90 -7.28
CA LEU A 269 -13.07 -5.55 -6.32
C LEU A 269 -12.78 -4.60 -5.17
N LEU A 270 -12.83 -5.09 -3.92
CA LEU A 270 -12.19 -4.46 -2.78
C LEU A 270 -10.90 -5.21 -2.46
N ASP A 271 -9.77 -4.52 -2.63
CA ASP A 271 -8.44 -4.99 -2.27
C ASP A 271 -8.14 -4.58 -0.81
N PHE A 272 -8.03 -5.55 0.08
CA PHE A 272 -7.69 -5.35 1.49
C PHE A 272 -6.18 -5.21 1.72
N GLY A 273 -5.38 -5.26 0.68
CA GLY A 273 -3.93 -5.14 0.75
C GLY A 273 -3.23 -6.28 1.50
N LEU A 274 -1.99 -5.99 1.82
CA LEU A 274 -1.05 -6.91 2.46
C LEU A 274 -1.38 -7.16 3.94
N SER A 275 -1.12 -8.38 4.38
CA SER A 275 -0.99 -8.78 5.79
C SER A 275 0.24 -9.67 5.93
N ASP A 276 1.14 -9.38 6.86
CA ASP A 276 2.25 -10.27 7.14
C ASP A 276 1.73 -11.63 7.65
N ILE A 277 2.42 -12.72 7.32
CA ILE A 277 1.97 -14.09 7.62
C ILE A 277 1.85 -14.30 9.14
N ASP A 278 2.73 -13.69 9.92
CA ASP A 278 2.76 -13.74 11.38
C ASP A 278 1.66 -12.88 12.04
N GLN A 279 0.99 -12.02 11.27
CA GLN A 279 -0.16 -11.24 11.74
C GLN A 279 -1.48 -12.03 11.64
N GLU A 280 -1.53 -13.22 12.23
CA GLU A 280 -2.71 -14.12 12.16
C GLU A 280 -4.03 -13.43 12.52
N GLY A 281 -3.99 -12.50 13.48
CA GLY A 281 -5.17 -11.72 13.90
C GLY A 281 -5.71 -10.84 12.77
N LEU A 282 -4.84 -10.21 11.98
CA LEU A 282 -5.21 -9.38 10.83
C LEU A 282 -5.70 -10.24 9.66
N VAL A 283 -5.02 -11.35 9.38
CA VAL A 283 -5.45 -12.32 8.35
C VAL A 283 -6.86 -12.82 8.66
N ARG A 284 -7.11 -13.26 9.90
CA ARG A 284 -8.43 -13.72 10.36
C ARG A 284 -9.49 -12.61 10.29
N TYR A 285 -9.11 -11.37 10.61
CA TYR A 285 -10.00 -10.21 10.51
C TYR A 285 -10.46 -9.97 9.07
N LYS A 286 -9.54 -9.99 8.09
CA LYS A 286 -9.88 -9.80 6.67
C LYS A 286 -10.75 -10.95 6.13
N ARG A 287 -10.46 -12.21 6.51
CA ARG A 287 -11.26 -13.38 6.12
C ARG A 287 -12.73 -13.31 6.52
N LYS A 288 -13.07 -12.61 7.63
CA LYS A 288 -14.46 -12.46 8.10
C LYS A 288 -15.38 -11.74 7.11
N PHE A 289 -14.83 -11.02 6.15
CA PHE A 289 -15.60 -10.33 5.11
C PHE A 289 -15.87 -11.18 3.87
N GLY A 290 -15.54 -12.48 3.88
CA GLY A 290 -15.76 -13.38 2.74
C GLY A 290 -14.73 -13.22 1.63
N THR A 291 -13.50 -12.86 1.98
CA THR A 291 -12.42 -12.54 1.03
C THR A 291 -11.79 -13.79 0.41
N GLU A 292 -11.34 -13.66 -0.85
CA GLU A 292 -10.34 -14.53 -1.46
C GLU A 292 -8.96 -14.21 -0.90
N GLU A 293 -8.07 -15.22 -0.78
CA GLU A 293 -6.70 -15.06 -0.30
C GLU A 293 -5.69 -15.46 -1.37
N LYS A 294 -4.64 -14.64 -1.56
CA LYS A 294 -3.48 -14.93 -2.40
C LYS A 294 -2.19 -14.66 -1.63
N THR A 295 -1.06 -15.03 -2.22
CA THR A 295 0.26 -14.79 -1.65
C THR A 295 0.99 -13.73 -2.45
N ILE A 296 1.50 -12.69 -1.76
CA ILE A 296 2.43 -11.72 -2.29
C ILE A 296 3.84 -12.27 -2.06
N SER A 297 4.64 -12.36 -3.12
CA SER A 297 6.03 -12.80 -3.08
C SER A 297 6.97 -11.61 -3.18
N PHE A 298 7.90 -11.49 -2.23
CA PHE A 298 8.94 -10.47 -2.21
C PHE A 298 10.22 -11.08 -2.74
N LEU A 299 10.67 -10.60 -3.87
CA LEU A 299 11.83 -11.09 -4.61
C LEU A 299 12.94 -10.06 -4.59
N ARG A 300 14.18 -10.51 -4.44
CA ARG A 300 15.35 -9.64 -4.42
C ARG A 300 16.48 -10.21 -5.27
N HIS A 301 17.03 -9.35 -6.11
CA HIS A 301 18.32 -9.55 -6.76
C HIS A 301 19.41 -8.91 -5.90
N GLU A 302 20.48 -9.66 -5.64
CA GLU A 302 21.66 -9.21 -4.89
C GLU A 302 22.91 -9.35 -5.76
N PRO A 303 23.51 -8.25 -6.24
CA PRO A 303 24.66 -8.33 -7.14
C PRO A 303 25.90 -8.97 -6.50
N ASN A 304 26.02 -8.90 -5.17
CA ASN A 304 27.16 -9.38 -4.39
C ASN A 304 26.83 -10.60 -3.50
N GLY A 305 25.75 -11.32 -3.78
CA GLY A 305 25.34 -12.51 -3.05
C GLY A 305 24.70 -12.28 -1.68
N GLY A 306 24.41 -11.03 -1.32
CA GLY A 306 23.68 -10.67 -0.11
C GLY A 306 24.03 -9.29 0.44
N PRO A 307 23.30 -8.82 1.47
CA PRO A 307 23.51 -7.51 2.08
C PRO A 307 24.91 -7.45 2.74
N THR A 308 25.55 -6.30 2.60
CA THR A 308 26.87 -6.06 3.19
C THR A 308 26.82 -6.07 4.72
N PRO A 309 27.96 -6.33 5.42
CA PRO A 309 28.01 -6.22 6.90
C PRO A 309 27.55 -4.84 7.39
N VAL A 310 27.92 -3.77 6.70
CA VAL A 310 27.54 -2.40 7.05
C VAL A 310 26.01 -2.22 6.91
N GLU A 311 25.42 -2.72 5.84
CA GLU A 311 23.95 -2.65 5.66
C GLU A 311 23.22 -3.38 6.80
N LYS A 312 23.70 -4.56 7.19
CA LYS A 312 23.12 -5.32 8.32
C LYS A 312 23.19 -4.53 9.63
N GLU A 313 24.37 -3.97 9.96
CA GLU A 313 24.57 -3.17 11.16
C GLU A 313 23.68 -1.93 11.18
N MET A 314 23.57 -1.24 10.03
CA MET A 314 22.69 -0.06 9.91
C MET A 314 21.21 -0.43 10.08
N ARG A 315 20.75 -1.56 9.56
CA ARG A 315 19.37 -2.05 9.74
C ARG A 315 19.10 -2.40 11.21
N GLU A 316 20.05 -3.01 11.90
CA GLU A 316 19.94 -3.27 13.35
C GLU A 316 19.87 -1.98 14.16
N LEU A 317 20.71 -0.99 13.82
CA LEU A 317 20.69 0.33 14.46
C LEU A 317 19.33 1.03 14.24
N LEU A 318 18.80 0.99 13.02
CA LEU A 318 17.50 1.55 12.69
C LEU A 318 16.38 0.89 13.53
N GLY A 319 16.42 -0.43 13.70
CA GLY A 319 15.50 -1.14 14.61
C GLY A 319 15.62 -0.68 16.07
N LYS A 320 16.83 -0.51 16.58
CA LYS A 320 17.07 0.01 17.95
C LYS A 320 16.56 1.45 18.10
N LEU A 321 16.78 2.31 17.13
CA LEU A 321 16.27 3.68 17.13
C LEU A 321 14.74 3.70 17.09
N THR A 322 14.12 2.87 16.24
CA THR A 322 12.66 2.71 16.19
C THR A 322 12.10 2.39 17.56
N ASN A 323 12.64 1.37 18.23
CA ASN A 323 12.19 0.98 19.56
C ASN A 323 12.34 2.11 20.61
N ARG A 324 13.40 2.92 20.51
CA ARG A 324 13.59 4.08 21.41
C ARG A 324 12.57 5.18 21.14
N PHE A 325 12.32 5.54 19.88
CA PHE A 325 11.38 6.61 19.54
C PHE A 325 9.91 6.21 19.68
N THR A 326 9.61 4.91 19.74
CA THR A 326 8.25 4.40 19.96
C THR A 326 8.00 4.00 21.42
N ASP A 327 8.96 4.19 22.32
CA ASP A 327 8.77 4.00 23.76
C ASP A 327 7.61 4.89 24.27
N GLN A 328 6.85 4.36 25.23
CA GLN A 328 5.67 5.05 25.77
C GLN A 328 6.01 6.37 26.49
N LEU A 329 7.23 6.52 27.01
CA LEU A 329 7.70 7.74 27.67
C LEU A 329 8.09 8.85 26.68
N VAL A 330 8.28 8.53 25.42
CA VAL A 330 8.60 9.52 24.38
C VAL A 330 7.32 10.27 23.99
N PRO A 331 7.28 11.61 23.97
CA PRO A 331 6.12 12.36 23.52
C PRO A 331 5.77 12.08 22.05
N ASP A 332 4.47 12.02 21.73
CA ASP A 332 3.99 11.74 20.36
C ASP A 332 4.58 12.67 19.28
N PRO A 333 4.76 13.99 19.51
CA PRO A 333 5.42 14.86 18.52
C PRO A 333 6.87 14.46 18.21
N VAL A 334 7.61 13.88 19.19
CA VAL A 334 8.97 13.39 18.97
C VAL A 334 8.94 12.11 18.13
N THR A 335 7.98 11.21 18.38
CA THR A 335 7.77 10.00 17.56
C THR A 335 7.36 10.36 16.13
N GLU A 336 6.52 11.37 15.95
CA GLU A 336 6.12 11.91 14.64
C GLU A 336 7.35 12.40 13.88
N ARG A 337 8.18 13.24 14.51
CA ARG A 337 9.41 13.76 13.92
C ARG A 337 10.39 12.65 13.53
N ALA A 338 10.54 11.64 14.38
CA ALA A 338 11.35 10.47 14.06
C ALA A 338 10.81 9.72 12.82
N GLY A 339 9.48 9.65 12.65
CA GLY A 339 8.85 9.11 11.45
C GLY A 339 9.17 9.92 10.20
N GLU A 340 9.13 11.25 10.27
CA GLU A 340 9.48 12.15 9.17
C GLU A 340 10.92 11.92 8.67
N ASP A 341 11.86 11.76 9.60
CA ASP A 341 13.28 11.64 9.28
C ASP A 341 13.68 10.22 8.88
N LEU A 342 13.13 9.19 9.54
CA LEU A 342 13.60 7.81 9.43
C LEU A 342 12.73 6.89 8.57
N TYR A 343 11.44 7.21 8.36
CA TYR A 343 10.52 6.27 7.70
C TYR A 343 10.98 5.90 6.28
N ARG A 344 11.62 6.83 5.58
CA ARG A 344 12.19 6.62 4.23
C ARG A 344 13.23 5.49 4.14
N LEU A 345 13.81 5.07 5.29
CA LEU A 345 14.82 4.02 5.36
C LEU A 345 14.24 2.59 5.42
N PHE A 346 12.92 2.45 5.58
CA PHE A 346 12.24 1.14 5.64
C PHE A 346 11.80 0.59 4.27
N THR A 347 12.55 0.85 3.23
CA THR A 347 12.27 0.42 1.84
C THR A 347 12.88 -0.92 1.49
#